data_308c10935917cf9bce610d476455deea
#
_entry.id   308c10935917cf9bce610d476455deea
#
_cell.length_a   1.000
_cell.length_b   1.000
_cell.length_c   1.000
_cell.angle_alpha   90.00
_cell.angle_beta   90.00
_cell.angle_gamma   90.00
#
_symmetry.space_group_name_H-M   'P 1'
#
loop_
_entity.id
_entity.type
_entity.pdbx_description
1 polymer ?
#
loop_
_entity_poly.entity_id
_entity_poly.type
_entity_poly.pdbx_seq_one_letter_code
_entity_poly.pdbx_strand_id
1 'polypeptide(L)'
;MRGAPYRFIAAMLCATVLAGCASPLATLGSVAKVALEVSGITKPELPELQKPPRKVPVSIATGKNLNAGDSGRPLSAVMRIYKLKDTTAFYQAPFDAFVTAGRDKTALGDDLIESREITLIPDQQLNLSETLPRTVNAMGIVVLFHSPGGQRWRVAFDAAEAEKTGVVIGAHACALTVTQGAVLDMQGHGQSEPPRNYNRLAQVNCRT
;
A
#
# COMPACT_ATOMS: atom_id res chain seq x y z
N MET A 1 13.93 -78.77 61.90
CA MET A 1 14.75 -79.38 60.84
C MET A 1 14.26 -78.85 59.50
N ARG A 2 15.20 -78.21 58.80
CA ARG A 2 15.21 -78.04 57.29
C ARG A 2 14.02 -77.28 56.68
N GLY A 3 14.12 -76.27 55.93
CA GLY A 3 15.22 -75.65 55.20
C GLY A 3 14.55 -74.77 54.18
N ALA A 4 15.04 -73.57 53.98
CA ALA A 4 14.66 -72.61 52.94
C ALA A 4 14.83 -73.20 51.50
N PRO A 5 14.38 -72.64 50.43
CA PRO A 5 14.88 -71.30 49.97
C PRO A 5 13.94 -70.41 49.25
N TYR A 6 14.28 -69.12 49.20
CA TYR A 6 13.93 -68.02 48.37
C TYR A 6 13.83 -68.34 46.86
N ARG A 7 12.82 -67.90 46.25
CA ARG A 7 12.83 -67.65 44.80
C ARG A 7 12.30 -66.26 44.50
N PHE A 8 13.23 -65.37 44.21
CA PHE A 8 12.97 -64.09 43.64
C PHE A 8 12.35 -64.25 42.24
N ILE A 9 11.19 -63.68 42.01
CA ILE A 9 10.64 -63.45 40.64
C ILE A 9 10.74 -61.96 40.39
N ALA A 10 11.76 -61.62 39.65
CA ALA A 10 11.89 -60.26 39.08
C ALA A 10 10.82 -60.08 38.00
N ALA A 11 9.81 -59.25 38.26
CA ALA A 11 8.89 -58.80 37.28
C ALA A 11 9.53 -57.66 36.46
N MET A 12 9.97 -57.96 35.28
CA MET A 12 10.54 -57.03 34.30
C MET A 12 9.39 -56.30 33.59
N LEU A 13 9.10 -55.07 34.06
CA LEU A 13 8.18 -54.17 33.36
C LEU A 13 8.86 -53.64 32.09
N CYS A 14 8.46 -54.13 30.92
CA CYS A 14 8.76 -53.54 29.63
C CYS A 14 7.92 -52.26 29.43
N ALA A 15 8.50 -51.11 29.76
CA ALA A 15 7.96 -49.83 29.34
C ALA A 15 8.36 -49.58 27.87
N THR A 16 7.44 -49.81 26.93
CA THR A 16 7.59 -49.42 25.53
C THR A 16 7.41 -47.90 25.42
N VAL A 17 8.52 -47.18 25.32
CA VAL A 17 8.54 -45.76 24.97
C VAL A 17 8.24 -45.68 23.50
N LEU A 18 7.01 -45.25 23.13
CA LEU A 18 6.72 -44.76 21.78
C LEU A 18 7.46 -43.43 21.57
N ALA A 19 8.62 -43.53 20.96
CA ALA A 19 9.33 -42.36 20.44
C ALA A 19 8.57 -41.80 19.27
N GLY A 20 7.65 -40.85 19.52
CA GLY A 20 7.12 -39.99 18.50
C GLY A 20 8.24 -39.12 17.92
N CYS A 21 8.50 -39.27 16.61
CA CYS A 21 9.40 -38.39 15.87
C CYS A 21 8.75 -36.98 15.75
N ALA A 22 8.83 -36.18 16.80
CA ALA A 22 8.65 -34.76 16.72
C ALA A 22 9.94 -34.15 16.18
N SER A 23 9.90 -33.62 14.96
CA SER A 23 11.05 -33.01 14.33
C SER A 23 11.62 -31.91 15.22
N PRO A 24 12.88 -31.96 15.64
CA PRO A 24 13.46 -31.00 16.59
C PRO A 24 13.61 -29.56 16.04
N LEU A 25 13.36 -29.34 14.72
CA LEU A 25 13.47 -28.04 14.10
C LEU A 25 12.32 -27.09 14.43
N ALA A 26 11.10 -27.59 14.71
CA ALA A 26 9.95 -26.74 14.98
C ALA A 26 9.93 -26.18 16.42
N THR A 27 10.52 -26.91 17.36
CA THR A 27 10.58 -26.50 18.78
C THR A 27 11.70 -25.52 19.07
N LEU A 28 12.84 -25.60 18.37
CA LEU A 28 13.95 -24.66 18.55
C LEU A 28 13.58 -23.23 18.09
N GLY A 29 12.73 -23.07 17.06
CA GLY A 29 12.28 -21.78 16.59
C GLY A 29 11.38 -21.03 17.56
N SER A 30 10.50 -21.73 18.28
CA SER A 30 9.56 -21.13 19.24
C SER A 30 10.25 -20.76 20.56
N VAL A 31 11.16 -21.59 21.05
CA VAL A 31 11.91 -21.32 22.29
C VAL A 31 12.90 -20.17 22.09
N ALA A 32 13.55 -20.09 20.91
CA ALA A 32 14.43 -18.96 20.58
C ALA A 32 13.65 -17.63 20.47
N LYS A 33 12.42 -17.66 19.95
CA LYS A 33 11.56 -16.49 19.84
C LYS A 33 11.15 -15.96 21.21
N VAL A 34 10.72 -16.85 22.12
CA VAL A 34 10.33 -16.49 23.48
C VAL A 34 11.54 -16.00 24.29
N ALA A 35 12.71 -16.63 24.14
CA ALA A 35 13.93 -16.22 24.85
C ALA A 35 14.44 -14.84 24.39
N LEU A 36 14.27 -14.47 23.12
CA LEU A 36 14.61 -13.13 22.61
C LEU A 36 13.64 -12.06 23.14
N GLU A 37 12.34 -12.37 23.23
CA GLU A 37 11.34 -11.44 23.78
C GLU A 37 11.55 -11.18 25.28
N VAL A 38 11.92 -12.19 26.05
CA VAL A 38 12.18 -12.08 27.50
C VAL A 38 13.50 -11.35 27.80
N SER A 39 14.50 -11.44 26.91
CA SER A 39 15.80 -10.77 27.12
C SER A 39 15.84 -9.31 26.67
N GLY A 40 14.72 -8.78 26.12
CA GLY A 40 14.64 -7.40 25.63
C GLY A 40 15.52 -7.13 24.40
N ILE A 41 16.07 -8.16 23.76
CA ILE A 41 16.84 -8.05 22.54
C ILE A 41 15.83 -7.96 21.39
N THR A 42 15.51 -6.75 20.98
CA THR A 42 14.74 -6.50 19.74
C THR A 42 15.51 -7.09 18.56
N LYS A 43 14.84 -7.85 17.69
CA LYS A 43 15.44 -8.29 16.43
C LYS A 43 15.99 -7.07 15.71
N PRO A 44 17.24 -7.11 15.22
CA PRO A 44 17.76 -6.00 14.42
C PRO A 44 16.79 -5.73 13.27
N GLU A 45 16.34 -4.50 13.19
CA GLU A 45 15.44 -4.09 12.12
C GLU A 45 16.19 -4.16 10.78
N LEU A 46 15.60 -4.84 9.80
CA LEU A 46 16.20 -4.93 8.47
C LEU A 46 16.34 -3.53 7.88
N PRO A 47 17.45 -3.25 7.18
CA PRO A 47 17.58 -2.04 6.37
C PRO A 47 16.36 -1.88 5.46
N GLU A 48 15.90 -0.65 5.24
CA GLU A 48 14.65 -0.37 4.54
C GLU A 48 14.55 -1.08 3.17
N LEU A 49 15.64 -1.06 2.40
CA LEU A 49 15.70 -1.71 1.08
C LEU A 49 15.65 -3.25 1.12
N GLN A 50 15.90 -3.87 2.28
CA GLN A 50 15.83 -5.32 2.48
C GLN A 50 14.48 -5.78 3.02
N LYS A 51 13.62 -4.85 3.41
CA LYS A 51 12.25 -5.16 3.81
C LYS A 51 11.43 -5.63 2.60
N PRO A 52 10.40 -6.47 2.80
CA PRO A 52 9.49 -6.82 1.72
C PRO A 52 8.83 -5.58 1.11
N PRO A 53 8.38 -5.63 -0.14
CA PRO A 53 7.65 -4.53 -0.77
C PRO A 53 6.48 -4.06 0.10
N ARG A 54 6.22 -2.73 0.09
CA ARG A 54 5.09 -2.13 0.79
C ARG A 54 3.78 -2.58 0.17
N LYS A 55 2.78 -2.82 1.01
CA LYS A 55 1.40 -3.05 0.56
C LYS A 55 0.55 -1.87 1.01
N VAL A 56 0.09 -1.08 0.06
CA VAL A 56 -0.69 0.13 0.29
C VAL A 56 -2.15 -0.13 -0.04
N PRO A 57 -3.06 -0.12 0.95
CA PRO A 57 -4.50 -0.14 0.70
C PRO A 57 -4.92 1.17 0.04
N VAL A 58 -5.64 1.09 -1.08
CA VAL A 58 -6.17 2.25 -1.81
C VAL A 58 -7.67 2.06 -2.00
N SER A 59 -8.45 2.97 -1.43
CA SER A 59 -9.91 3.02 -1.61
C SER A 59 -10.29 4.22 -2.46
N ILE A 60 -11.10 3.98 -3.49
CA ILE A 60 -11.52 4.99 -4.46
C ILE A 60 -13.03 5.00 -4.52
N ALA A 61 -13.64 6.15 -4.26
CA ALA A 61 -15.07 6.37 -4.45
C ALA A 61 -15.29 7.34 -5.62
N THR A 62 -16.07 6.92 -6.62
CA THR A 62 -16.42 7.78 -7.74
C THR A 62 -17.80 8.40 -7.53
N GLY A 63 -17.92 9.69 -7.82
CA GLY A 63 -19.20 10.36 -7.79
C GLY A 63 -20.14 9.91 -8.92
N LYS A 64 -21.45 10.05 -8.73
CA LYS A 64 -22.47 9.84 -9.76
C LYS A 64 -22.25 10.75 -10.99
N ASN A 65 -21.59 11.88 -10.78
CA ASN A 65 -21.23 12.86 -11.81
C ASN A 65 -19.78 12.74 -12.28
N LEU A 66 -19.14 11.56 -12.10
CA LEU A 66 -17.75 11.35 -12.50
C LEU A 66 -17.51 11.87 -13.93
N ASN A 67 -16.43 12.67 -14.09
CA ASN A 67 -15.94 13.15 -15.40
C ASN A 67 -17.01 13.84 -16.27
N ALA A 68 -18.01 14.44 -15.63
CA ALA A 68 -19.17 14.99 -16.33
C ALA A 68 -18.85 16.25 -17.16
N GLY A 69 -17.81 17.00 -16.79
CA GLY A 69 -17.45 18.25 -17.45
C GLY A 69 -18.64 19.19 -17.57
N ASP A 70 -18.65 19.99 -18.62
CA ASP A 70 -19.70 20.99 -18.87
C ASP A 70 -21.03 20.37 -19.32
N SER A 71 -21.00 19.18 -19.87
CA SER A 71 -22.21 18.50 -20.36
C SER A 71 -23.13 18.01 -19.25
N GLY A 72 -22.64 17.92 -18.00
CA GLY A 72 -23.34 17.36 -16.89
C GLY A 72 -23.58 15.83 -16.99
N ARG A 73 -23.21 15.21 -18.12
CA ARG A 73 -23.33 13.75 -18.32
C ARG A 73 -22.14 13.01 -17.73
N PRO A 74 -22.37 12.03 -16.84
CA PRO A 74 -21.30 11.22 -16.31
C PRO A 74 -20.59 10.43 -17.40
N LEU A 75 -19.27 10.36 -17.33
CA LEU A 75 -18.42 9.58 -18.22
C LEU A 75 -17.46 8.73 -17.39
N SER A 76 -16.97 7.64 -17.95
CA SER A 76 -15.83 6.93 -17.40
C SER A 76 -14.58 7.81 -17.43
N ALA A 77 -13.65 7.56 -16.53
CA ALA A 77 -12.36 8.24 -16.50
C ALA A 77 -11.24 7.21 -16.39
N VAL A 78 -10.12 7.50 -17.01
CA VAL A 78 -8.89 6.70 -16.80
C VAL A 78 -8.16 7.26 -15.60
N MET A 79 -7.83 6.38 -14.66
CA MET A 79 -6.95 6.67 -13.56
C MET A 79 -5.62 5.94 -13.76
N ARG A 80 -4.50 6.63 -13.53
CA ARG A 80 -3.18 6.02 -13.51
C ARG A 80 -2.54 6.14 -12.14
N ILE A 81 -1.95 5.05 -11.68
CA ILE A 81 -1.13 4.99 -10.47
C ILE A 81 0.32 4.91 -10.92
N TYR A 82 1.14 5.84 -10.42
CA TYR A 82 2.56 5.95 -10.72
C TYR A 82 3.39 5.60 -9.49
N LYS A 83 4.36 4.71 -9.63
CA LYS A 83 5.37 4.39 -8.62
C LYS A 83 6.60 5.25 -8.90
N LEU A 84 6.88 6.20 -8.01
CA LEU A 84 7.85 7.26 -8.22
C LEU A 84 8.99 7.21 -7.21
N LYS A 85 10.20 7.58 -7.65
CA LYS A 85 11.34 7.86 -6.77
C LYS A 85 11.25 9.26 -6.19
N ASP A 86 10.83 10.23 -7.00
CA ASP A 86 10.66 11.63 -6.64
C ASP A 86 9.38 12.20 -7.26
N THR A 87 8.84 13.29 -6.66
CA THR A 87 7.59 13.91 -7.12
C THR A 87 7.78 15.18 -7.94
N THR A 88 9.00 15.67 -8.06
CA THR A 88 9.29 16.96 -8.73
C THR A 88 8.85 16.95 -10.18
N ALA A 89 9.32 15.97 -10.97
CA ALA A 89 8.91 15.83 -12.37
C ALA A 89 7.40 15.57 -12.51
N PHE A 90 6.82 14.80 -11.58
CA PHE A 90 5.39 14.51 -11.56
C PHE A 90 4.52 15.76 -11.39
N TYR A 91 4.92 16.68 -10.51
CA TYR A 91 4.17 17.92 -10.31
C TYR A 91 4.50 19.01 -11.34
N GLN A 92 5.68 18.97 -11.97
CA GLN A 92 6.04 19.93 -13.04
C GLN A 92 5.41 19.56 -14.39
N ALA A 93 5.17 18.27 -14.65
CA ALA A 93 4.61 17.83 -15.92
C ALA A 93 3.21 18.43 -16.16
N PRO A 94 2.92 18.97 -17.35
CA PRO A 94 1.59 19.48 -17.68
C PRO A 94 0.59 18.32 -17.86
N PHE A 95 -0.70 18.60 -17.74
CA PHE A 95 -1.77 17.62 -17.92
C PHE A 95 -1.69 16.85 -19.25
N ASP A 96 -1.36 17.57 -20.34
CA ASP A 96 -1.21 16.99 -21.67
C ASP A 96 -0.15 15.87 -21.74
N ALA A 97 0.91 15.94 -20.90
CA ALA A 97 1.90 14.89 -20.82
C ALA A 97 1.31 13.56 -20.34
N PHE A 98 0.26 13.61 -19.54
CA PHE A 98 -0.43 12.42 -19.04
C PHE A 98 -1.54 11.92 -19.97
N VAL A 99 -2.10 12.78 -20.79
CA VAL A 99 -3.14 12.42 -21.77
C VAL A 99 -2.53 11.72 -22.98
N THR A 100 -1.40 12.23 -23.47
CA THR A 100 -0.74 11.73 -24.66
C THR A 100 0.07 10.46 -24.36
N ALA A 101 -0.21 9.39 -25.10
CA ALA A 101 0.45 8.10 -24.90
C ALA A 101 1.99 8.20 -24.93
N GLY A 102 2.63 7.70 -23.88
CA GLY A 102 4.08 7.65 -23.72
C GLY A 102 4.76 8.96 -23.32
N ARG A 103 4.08 10.11 -23.38
CA ARG A 103 4.66 11.41 -22.96
C ARG A 103 4.84 11.49 -21.43
N ASP A 104 3.98 10.83 -20.67
CA ASP A 104 4.15 10.69 -19.22
C ASP A 104 5.48 10.03 -18.86
N LYS A 105 5.87 8.97 -19.55
CA LYS A 105 7.16 8.29 -19.34
C LYS A 105 8.34 9.21 -19.65
N THR A 106 8.26 9.97 -20.73
CA THR A 106 9.29 10.94 -21.10
C THR A 106 9.37 12.09 -20.09
N ALA A 107 8.21 12.60 -19.63
CA ALA A 107 8.15 13.70 -18.69
C ALA A 107 8.62 13.33 -17.28
N LEU A 108 8.36 12.10 -16.84
CA LEU A 108 8.77 11.59 -15.53
C LEU A 108 10.19 11.01 -15.54
N GLY A 109 10.70 10.59 -16.69
CA GLY A 109 12.06 10.10 -16.86
C GLY A 109 12.44 9.00 -15.86
N ASP A 110 13.61 9.14 -15.24
CA ASP A 110 14.17 8.18 -14.28
C ASP A 110 13.45 8.11 -12.93
N ASP A 111 12.56 9.07 -12.65
CA ASP A 111 11.74 9.05 -11.44
C ASP A 111 10.60 8.03 -11.52
N LEU A 112 10.20 7.66 -12.73
CA LEU A 112 9.18 6.64 -12.94
C LEU A 112 9.74 5.23 -12.84
N ILE A 113 9.25 4.45 -11.89
CA ILE A 113 9.58 3.02 -11.74
C ILE A 113 8.56 2.17 -12.51
N GLU A 114 7.28 2.44 -12.31
CA GLU A 114 6.17 1.69 -12.91
C GLU A 114 4.91 2.53 -12.94
N SER A 115 4.03 2.28 -13.88
CA SER A 115 2.69 2.83 -13.90
C SER A 115 1.64 1.76 -14.19
N ARG A 116 0.45 1.94 -13.62
CA ARG A 116 -0.72 1.07 -13.82
C ARG A 116 -1.93 1.92 -14.16
N GLU A 117 -2.74 1.43 -15.09
CA GLU A 117 -3.97 2.08 -15.53
C GLU A 117 -5.21 1.32 -15.05
N ILE A 118 -6.25 2.08 -14.67
CA ILE A 118 -7.53 1.57 -14.19
C ILE A 118 -8.63 2.46 -14.77
N THR A 119 -9.68 1.84 -15.31
CA THR A 119 -10.87 2.58 -15.72
C THR A 119 -11.82 2.73 -14.54
N LEU A 120 -12.16 3.97 -14.22
CA LEU A 120 -13.19 4.33 -13.24
C LEU A 120 -14.53 4.52 -13.95
N ILE A 121 -15.61 4.00 -13.37
CA ILE A 121 -16.97 4.24 -13.83
C ILE A 121 -17.75 5.06 -12.79
N PRO A 122 -18.80 5.81 -13.18
CA PRO A 122 -19.61 6.58 -12.24
C PRO A 122 -20.25 5.69 -11.16
N ASP A 123 -20.39 6.23 -9.96
CA ASP A 123 -21.07 5.60 -8.80
C ASP A 123 -20.43 4.28 -8.35
N GLN A 124 -19.09 4.16 -8.46
CA GLN A 124 -18.33 2.98 -8.12
C GLN A 124 -17.55 3.18 -6.82
N GLN A 125 -17.43 2.11 -6.05
CA GLN A 125 -16.43 1.99 -4.98
C GLN A 125 -15.45 0.88 -5.34
N LEU A 126 -14.17 1.21 -5.36
CA LEU A 126 -13.08 0.32 -5.72
C LEU A 126 -12.06 0.25 -4.58
N ASN A 127 -11.71 -0.96 -4.16
CA ASN A 127 -10.68 -1.21 -3.17
C ASN A 127 -9.53 -2.01 -3.81
N LEU A 128 -8.33 -1.50 -3.70
CA LEU A 128 -7.12 -2.06 -4.29
C LEU A 128 -6.06 -2.24 -3.21
N SER A 129 -5.09 -3.09 -3.50
CA SER A 129 -3.84 -3.17 -2.74
C SER A 129 -2.68 -2.98 -3.71
N GLU A 130 -2.01 -1.84 -3.62
CA GLU A 130 -0.84 -1.57 -4.44
C GLU A 130 0.43 -2.09 -3.77
N THR A 131 1.26 -2.78 -4.56
CA THR A 131 2.56 -3.27 -4.11
C THR A 131 3.65 -2.32 -4.58
N LEU A 132 4.33 -1.67 -3.63
CA LEU A 132 5.38 -0.69 -3.91
C LEU A 132 6.74 -1.26 -3.50
N PRO A 133 7.70 -1.45 -4.43
CA PRO A 133 9.10 -1.71 -4.09
C PRO A 133 9.65 -0.68 -3.09
N ARG A 134 10.62 -1.04 -2.26
CA ARG A 134 11.22 -0.13 -1.27
C ARG A 134 11.99 1.03 -1.89
N THR A 135 12.28 0.96 -3.18
CA THR A 135 12.87 2.06 -3.96
C THR A 135 11.85 3.13 -4.37
N VAL A 136 10.55 2.88 -4.16
CA VAL A 136 9.46 3.83 -4.40
C VAL A 136 9.30 4.70 -3.17
N ASN A 137 9.46 6.02 -3.32
CA ASN A 137 9.26 6.99 -2.24
C ASN A 137 7.87 7.63 -2.30
N ALA A 138 7.25 7.66 -3.49
CA ALA A 138 5.94 8.27 -3.66
C ALA A 138 5.02 7.43 -4.56
N MET A 139 3.73 7.45 -4.26
CA MET A 139 2.67 6.93 -5.11
C MET A 139 1.87 8.10 -5.71
N GLY A 140 2.05 8.36 -7.00
CA GLY A 140 1.30 9.36 -7.74
C GLY A 140 -0.02 8.80 -8.27
N ILE A 141 -1.10 9.56 -8.18
CA ILE A 141 -2.39 9.24 -8.79
C ILE A 141 -2.77 10.37 -9.72
N VAL A 142 -3.14 10.02 -10.93
CA VAL A 142 -3.64 10.93 -11.98
C VAL A 142 -4.99 10.42 -12.44
N VAL A 143 -5.98 11.30 -12.54
CA VAL A 143 -7.25 11.00 -13.23
C VAL A 143 -7.36 11.89 -14.45
N LEU A 144 -7.53 11.25 -15.61
CA LEU A 144 -7.65 11.93 -16.91
C LEU A 144 -9.08 12.39 -17.11
N PHE A 145 -9.41 13.51 -16.47
CA PHE A 145 -10.70 14.17 -16.65
C PHE A 145 -10.80 14.82 -18.02
N HIS A 146 -12.00 14.84 -18.61
CA HIS A 146 -12.29 15.56 -19.85
C HIS A 146 -12.02 17.06 -19.71
N SER A 147 -12.45 17.65 -18.59
CA SER A 147 -12.23 19.07 -18.26
C SER A 147 -11.72 19.15 -16.82
N PRO A 148 -10.40 19.05 -16.57
CA PRO A 148 -9.87 19.02 -15.22
C PRO A 148 -10.02 20.35 -14.49
N GLY A 149 -10.48 20.32 -13.24
CA GLY A 149 -10.63 21.49 -12.39
C GLY A 149 -9.29 21.90 -11.75
N GLY A 150 -8.57 22.82 -12.38
CA GLY A 150 -7.26 23.31 -11.90
C GLY A 150 -6.24 22.18 -11.78
N GLN A 151 -5.51 22.14 -10.66
CA GLN A 151 -4.50 21.10 -10.40
C GLN A 151 -5.06 19.87 -9.69
N ARG A 152 -6.38 19.76 -9.52
CA ARG A 152 -7.03 18.69 -8.76
C ARG A 152 -7.24 17.38 -9.54
N TRP A 153 -6.52 17.19 -10.63
CA TRP A 153 -6.51 15.98 -11.44
C TRP A 153 -5.38 15.01 -11.05
N ARG A 154 -4.44 15.45 -10.21
CA ARG A 154 -3.32 14.64 -9.72
C ARG A 154 -3.08 14.85 -8.23
N VAL A 155 -2.49 13.84 -7.59
CA VAL A 155 -2.04 13.87 -6.19
C VAL A 155 -0.93 12.85 -6.01
N ALA A 156 0.04 13.11 -5.15
CA ALA A 156 1.04 12.13 -4.75
C ALA A 156 1.01 11.92 -3.24
N PHE A 157 1.30 10.70 -2.81
CA PHE A 157 1.32 10.26 -1.42
C PHE A 157 2.69 9.73 -1.06
N ASP A 158 3.14 10.00 0.16
CA ASP A 158 4.33 9.36 0.73
C ASP A 158 4.11 7.84 0.83
N ALA A 159 5.02 7.05 0.25
CA ALA A 159 4.85 5.61 0.17
C ALA A 159 4.98 4.91 1.52
N ALA A 160 5.80 5.43 2.45
CA ALA A 160 6.01 4.84 3.76
C ALA A 160 4.81 5.12 4.69
N GLU A 161 4.27 6.34 4.63
CA GLU A 161 3.06 6.69 5.39
C GLU A 161 1.82 6.01 4.79
N ALA A 162 1.72 5.90 3.46
CA ALA A 162 0.62 5.21 2.80
C ALA A 162 0.58 3.71 3.12
N GLU A 163 1.73 3.05 3.35
CA GLU A 163 1.79 1.67 3.87
C GLU A 163 1.09 1.54 5.23
N LYS A 164 1.22 2.55 6.10
CA LYS A 164 0.69 2.52 7.46
C LYS A 164 -0.78 2.91 7.53
N THR A 165 -1.15 3.95 6.80
CA THR A 165 -2.47 4.57 6.91
C THR A 165 -3.44 4.17 5.82
N GLY A 166 -2.94 3.71 4.67
CA GLY A 166 -3.72 3.58 3.45
C GLY A 166 -4.01 4.93 2.80
N VAL A 167 -4.70 4.88 1.66
CA VAL A 167 -5.09 6.05 0.87
C VAL A 167 -6.58 5.96 0.56
N VAL A 168 -7.32 7.04 0.81
CA VAL A 168 -8.75 7.15 0.46
C VAL A 168 -8.97 8.40 -0.38
N ILE A 169 -9.44 8.21 -1.61
CA ILE A 169 -9.67 9.29 -2.57
C ILE A 169 -11.10 9.23 -3.13
N GLY A 170 -11.58 10.39 -3.53
CA GLY A 170 -12.80 10.55 -4.34
C GLY A 170 -12.47 11.09 -5.71
N ALA A 171 -13.13 10.60 -6.76
CA ALA A 171 -13.09 11.16 -8.10
C ALA A 171 -14.48 11.66 -8.49
N HIS A 172 -14.57 12.93 -8.89
CA HIS A 172 -15.84 13.62 -9.11
C HIS A 172 -15.96 14.15 -10.56
N ALA A 173 -16.74 15.19 -10.77
CA ALA A 173 -16.98 15.73 -12.13
C ALA A 173 -15.69 16.15 -12.86
N CYS A 174 -14.75 16.79 -12.15
CA CYS A 174 -13.52 17.31 -12.75
C CYS A 174 -12.33 17.33 -11.78
N ALA A 175 -12.49 16.75 -10.60
CA ALA A 175 -11.50 16.89 -9.54
C ALA A 175 -11.43 15.67 -8.64
N LEU A 176 -10.24 15.46 -8.07
CA LEU A 176 -9.99 14.54 -6.98
C LEU A 176 -10.26 15.18 -5.62
N THR A 177 -10.72 14.37 -4.68
CA THR A 177 -10.68 14.65 -3.24
C THR A 177 -9.80 13.62 -2.55
N VAL A 178 -9.18 13.99 -1.44
CA VAL A 178 -8.42 13.10 -0.57
C VAL A 178 -9.02 13.16 0.81
N THR A 179 -9.44 12.01 1.32
CA THR A 179 -9.99 11.87 2.65
C THR A 179 -8.96 11.32 3.62
N GLN A 180 -8.03 10.48 3.13
CA GLN A 180 -6.97 9.87 3.93
C GLN A 180 -5.70 9.69 3.08
N GLY A 181 -4.55 9.86 3.73
CA GLY A 181 -3.22 9.67 3.14
C GLY A 181 -2.32 10.89 3.32
N ALA A 182 -1.04 10.65 3.53
CA ALA A 182 -0.02 11.70 3.62
C ALA A 182 0.30 12.25 2.21
N VAL A 183 -0.33 13.37 1.88
CA VAL A 183 -0.13 14.04 0.58
C VAL A 183 1.22 14.73 0.55
N LEU A 184 1.99 14.49 -0.50
CA LEU A 184 3.22 15.20 -0.79
C LEU A 184 2.92 16.51 -1.54
N ASP A 185 3.61 17.57 -1.18
CA ASP A 185 3.60 18.83 -1.93
C ASP A 185 4.57 18.79 -3.13
N MET A 186 4.68 19.90 -3.86
CA MET A 186 5.63 20.01 -4.98
C MET A 186 7.11 19.91 -4.56
N GLN A 187 7.43 20.08 -3.29
CA GLN A 187 8.76 19.99 -2.71
C GLN A 187 9.02 18.61 -2.07
N GLY A 188 8.07 17.68 -2.18
CA GLY A 188 8.20 16.34 -1.60
C GLY A 188 8.01 16.29 -0.08
N HIS A 189 7.47 17.36 0.54
CA HIS A 189 7.17 17.36 1.97
C HIS A 189 5.84 16.66 2.22
N GLY A 190 5.86 15.59 3.02
CA GLY A 190 4.66 14.88 3.43
C GLY A 190 3.88 15.65 4.48
N GLN A 191 2.57 15.74 4.29
CA GLN A 191 1.63 16.22 5.29
C GLN A 191 0.84 15.02 5.81
N SER A 192 0.82 14.80 7.12
CA SER A 192 0.11 13.67 7.75
C SER A 192 -1.40 13.72 7.52
N GLU A 193 -1.94 14.92 7.30
CA GLU A 193 -3.33 15.12 6.92
C GLU A 193 -3.41 15.70 5.50
N PRO A 194 -4.41 15.30 4.71
CA PRO A 194 -4.62 15.89 3.38
C PRO A 194 -4.82 17.40 3.50
N PRO A 195 -4.20 18.20 2.65
CA PRO A 195 -4.43 19.65 2.62
C PRO A 195 -5.94 19.94 2.54
N ARG A 196 -6.40 20.92 3.30
CA ARG A 196 -7.85 21.28 3.39
C ARG A 196 -8.50 21.54 2.03
N ASN A 197 -7.73 21.98 1.04
CA ASN A 197 -8.20 22.17 -0.32
C ASN A 197 -8.56 20.86 -1.02
N TYR A 198 -7.97 19.71 -0.66
CA TYR A 198 -8.35 18.42 -1.24
C TYR A 198 -9.65 17.85 -0.68
N ASN A 199 -10.06 18.24 0.53
CA ASN A 199 -11.29 17.76 1.14
C ASN A 199 -12.55 18.52 0.70
N ARG A 200 -12.41 19.63 -0.05
CA ARG A 200 -13.53 20.50 -0.42
C ARG A 200 -13.70 20.61 -1.93
N LEU A 201 -14.80 20.10 -2.46
CA LEU A 201 -15.17 20.26 -3.86
C LEU A 201 -15.73 21.68 -4.17
N ALA A 202 -16.32 22.34 -3.17
CA ALA A 202 -16.97 23.65 -3.37
C ALA A 202 -16.05 24.76 -3.91
N GLN A 203 -14.73 24.57 -3.90
CA GLN A 203 -13.75 25.51 -4.42
C GLN A 203 -13.25 25.14 -5.83
N VAL A 204 -13.76 24.05 -6.41
CA VAL A 204 -13.35 23.59 -7.75
C VAL A 204 -14.35 24.03 -8.78
N ASN A 205 -13.90 24.88 -9.69
CA ASN A 205 -14.68 25.24 -10.87
C ASN A 205 -14.39 24.21 -11.98
N CYS A 206 -15.42 23.47 -12.38
CA CYS A 206 -15.33 22.51 -13.48
C CYS A 206 -15.58 23.15 -14.85
N ARG A 207 -15.83 24.45 -14.88
CA ARG A 207 -15.99 25.20 -16.16
C ARG A 207 -14.63 25.73 -16.59
N THR A 208 -14.26 25.45 -17.80
CA THR A 208 -13.11 26.03 -18.51
C THR A 208 -13.55 27.22 -19.32
#